data_d5c3cfd81348829181a159a20b61380d
#
_entry.id   d5c3cfd81348829181a159a20b61380d
#
_cell.length_a   1.000
_cell.length_b   1.000
_cell.length_c   1.000
_cell.angle_alpha   90.00
_cell.angle_beta   90.00
_cell.angle_gamma   90.00
#
_symmetry.space_group_name_H-M   'P 1'
#
loop_
_entity.id
_entity.type
_entity.pdbx_description
1 polymer ?
#
loop_
_entity_poly.entity_id
_entity_poly.type
_entity_poly.pdbx_seq_one_letter_code
_entity_poly.pdbx_strand_id
1 'polypeptide(L)' 'MSGIVNVHDAKTHFSRLLERVSQGEEIVIGKGGRPVARLVPLEP' A
#
# COMPACT_ATOMS: atom_id res chain seq x y z
N MET A 1 3.24 11.37 -0.71
CA MET A 1 4.40 10.49 -0.66
C MET A 1 4.11 9.27 0.18
N SER A 2 4.38 8.15 -0.36
CA SER A 2 4.07 6.91 0.32
C SER A 2 5.31 6.36 1.00
N GLY A 3 5.21 6.06 2.26
CA GLY A 3 6.23 5.32 2.95
C GLY A 3 5.89 3.84 2.90
N ILE A 4 6.68 3.05 3.60
CA ILE A 4 6.40 1.63 3.73
C ILE A 4 5.32 1.45 4.78
N VAL A 5 4.26 0.74 4.42
CA VAL A 5 3.19 0.42 5.35
C VAL A 5 3.40 -1.02 5.79
N ASN A 6 3.44 -1.24 7.10
CA ASN A 6 3.62 -2.58 7.65
C ASN A 6 2.43 -3.45 7.27
N VAL A 7 2.68 -4.74 7.02
CA VAL A 7 1.62 -5.69 6.65
C VAL A 7 0.46 -5.64 7.63
N HIS A 8 0.77 -5.58 8.92
CA HIS A 8 -0.28 -5.54 9.93
C HIS A 8 -1.16 -4.30 9.78
N ASP A 9 -0.54 -3.15 9.58
CA ASP A 9 -1.28 -1.91 9.38
C ASP A 9 -2.04 -1.92 8.06
N ALA A 10 -1.45 -2.53 7.04
CA ALA A 10 -2.11 -2.62 5.75
C ALA A 10 -3.40 -3.43 5.85
N LYS A 11 -3.37 -4.51 6.64
CA LYS A 11 -4.59 -5.31 6.85
C LYS A 11 -5.68 -4.48 7.52
N THR A 12 -5.29 -3.72 8.52
CA THR A 12 -6.25 -2.93 9.29
C THR A 12 -6.88 -1.82 8.45
N HIS A 13 -6.11 -1.21 7.56
CA HIS A 13 -6.56 -0.04 6.81
C HIS A 13 -6.63 -0.30 5.30
N PHE A 14 -6.85 -1.54 4.92
CA PHE A 14 -6.73 -1.93 3.52
C PHE A 14 -7.69 -1.18 2.60
N SER A 15 -8.94 -1.01 3.02
CA SER A 15 -9.92 -0.29 2.21
C SER A 15 -9.46 1.14 1.94
N ARG A 16 -8.93 1.80 2.96
CA ARG A 16 -8.45 3.17 2.79
C ARG A 16 -7.24 3.21 1.86
N LEU A 17 -6.36 2.23 1.98
CA LEU A 17 -5.20 2.16 1.10
C LEU A 17 -5.62 1.97 -0.35
N LEU A 18 -6.61 1.14 -0.58
CA LEU A 18 -7.11 0.93 -1.93
C LEU A 18 -7.70 2.20 -2.52
N GLU A 19 -8.39 2.99 -1.70
CA GLU A 19 -8.92 4.27 -2.19
C GLU A 19 -7.80 5.18 -2.65
N ARG A 20 -6.72 5.25 -1.87
CA ARG A 20 -5.59 6.09 -2.22
C ARG A 20 -4.93 5.59 -3.51
N VAL A 21 -4.79 4.29 -3.64
CA VAL A 21 -4.21 3.70 -4.83
C VAL A 21 -5.07 4.00 -6.05
N SER A 22 -6.39 3.94 -5.89
CA SER A 22 -7.30 4.21 -7.01
C SER A 22 -7.20 5.68 -7.46
N GLN A 23 -6.66 6.54 -6.60
CA GLN A 23 -6.45 7.94 -6.93
C GLN A 23 -5.06 8.18 -7.52
N GLY A 24 -4.30 7.14 -7.75
CA GLY A 24 -3.01 7.25 -8.40
C GLY A 24 -1.80 7.09 -7.49
N GLU A 25 -2.00 6.84 -6.20
CA GLU A 25 -0.87 6.66 -5.30
C GLU A 25 -0.30 5.27 -5.41
N GLU A 26 0.97 5.15 -5.09
CA GLU A 26 1.63 3.86 -4.95
C GLU A 26 1.99 3.68 -3.49
N ILE A 27 1.70 2.51 -2.96
CA ILE A 27 1.93 2.23 -1.55
C ILE A 27 2.75 0.96 -1.44
N VAL A 28 3.89 1.05 -0.75
CA VAL A 28 4.76 -0.10 -0.55
C VAL A 28 4.38 -0.78 0.75
N ILE A 29 4.20 -2.08 0.69
CA ILE A 29 3.88 -2.90 1.85
C ILE A 29 5.17 -3.57 2.32
N GLY A 30 5.46 -3.47 3.60
CA GLY A 30 6.67 -4.04 4.14
C GLY A 30 6.40 -4.98 5.30
N LYS A 31 7.34 -5.86 5.54
CA LYS A 31 7.29 -6.78 6.66
C LYS A 31 8.63 -6.73 7.37
N GLY A 32 8.59 -6.43 8.67
CA GLY A 32 9.81 -6.31 9.44
C GLY A 32 10.76 -5.26 8.88
N GLY A 33 10.22 -4.15 8.37
CA GLY A 33 11.02 -3.08 7.82
C GLY A 33 11.53 -3.32 6.41
N ARG A 34 11.14 -4.43 5.78
CA ARG A 34 11.61 -4.79 4.43
C ARG A 34 10.44 -4.72 3.45
N PRO A 35 10.60 -4.06 2.32
CA PRO A 35 9.52 -4.01 1.33
C PRO A 35 9.32 -5.40 0.72
N VAL A 36 8.05 -5.84 0.66
CA VAL A 36 7.71 -7.15 0.10
C VAL A 36 6.72 -7.06 -1.04
N ALA A 37 5.96 -5.95 -1.13
CA ALA A 37 4.95 -5.83 -2.16
C ALA A 37 4.64 -4.36 -2.37
N ARG A 38 3.92 -4.08 -3.44
CA ARG A 38 3.52 -2.71 -3.74
C ARG A 38 2.11 -2.72 -4.29
N LEU A 39 1.30 -1.79 -3.78
CA LEU A 39 -0.04 -1.57 -4.33
C LEU A 39 0.07 -0.47 -5.37
N VAL A 40 -0.41 -0.73 -6.56
CA VAL A 40 -0.38 0.24 -7.65
C VAL A 40 -1.73 0.27 -8.32
N PRO A 41 -2.08 1.39 -8.97
CA PRO A 41 -3.35 1.45 -9.70
C PRO A 41 -3.37 0.41 -10.81
N LEU A 42 -4.57 -0.12 -11.04
CA LEU A 42 -4.74 -1.06 -12.13
C LEU A 42 -4.74 -0.29 -13.44
N GLU A 43 -3.90 -0.69 -14.36
CA GLU A 43 -3.82 -0.04 -15.66
C GLU A 43 -5.02 -0.40 -16.51
N PRO A 44 -5.59 0.56 -17.24
CA PRO A 44 -6.68 0.26 -18.16
C PRO A 44 -6.24 -0.57 -19.35
#